data_1834c24123b26ec3ed2d7a3ac72870e8
#
_entry.id   1834c24123b26ec3ed2d7a3ac72870e8
#
_cell.length_a   1.000
_cell.length_b   1.000
_cell.length_c   1.000
_cell.angle_alpha   90.00
_cell.angle_beta   90.00
_cell.angle_gamma   90.00
#
_symmetry.space_group_name_H-M   'P 1'
#
loop_
_entity.id
_entity.type
_entity.pdbx_description
1 polymer ?
#
loop_
_entity_poly.entity_id
_entity_poly.type
_entity_poly.pdbx_seq_one_letter_code
_entity_poly.pdbx_strand_id
1 'polypeptide(L)' 'MGVIKVIELVGNSTKSWEDAANQAVMTAAATLRGLTGADVVGMTAVIKDGKIIEYRATVKIAFMIEGVKE' A
#
# COMPACT_ATOMS: atom_id res chain seq x y z
N MET A 1 -19.04 -12.84 -11.94
CA MET A 1 -17.74 -13.05 -11.32
C MET A 1 -16.74 -12.08 -11.85
N GLY A 2 -15.70 -11.86 -11.11
CA GLY A 2 -14.68 -10.92 -11.51
C GLY A 2 -13.31 -11.43 -11.22
N VAL A 3 -12.34 -10.62 -11.57
CA VAL A 3 -10.95 -10.93 -11.33
C VAL A 3 -10.38 -9.80 -10.48
N ILE A 4 -9.65 -10.16 -9.45
CA ILE A 4 -8.99 -9.21 -8.57
C ILE A 4 -7.50 -9.21 -8.90
N LYS A 5 -6.96 -8.03 -9.12
CA LYS A 5 -5.54 -7.88 -9.34
C LYS A 5 -4.90 -7.31 -8.09
N VAL A 6 -3.69 -7.74 -7.82
CA VAL A 6 -2.95 -7.29 -6.64
C VAL A 6 -1.66 -6.63 -7.11
N ILE A 7 -1.39 -5.44 -6.59
CA ILE A 7 -0.11 -4.77 -6.82
C ILE A 7 0.55 -4.56 -5.46
N GLU A 8 1.86 -4.43 -5.48
CA GLU A 8 2.62 -4.26 -4.25
C GLU A 8 3.30 -2.90 -4.28
N LEU A 9 3.11 -2.12 -3.23
CA LEU A 9 3.68 -0.80 -3.09
C LEU A 9 4.38 -0.69 -1.74
N VAL A 10 5.36 0.20 -1.67
CA VAL A 10 5.99 0.53 -0.40
C VAL A 10 5.68 1.99 -0.11
N GLY A 11 4.93 2.22 0.95
CA GLY A 11 4.66 3.57 1.41
C GLY A 11 5.70 3.97 2.45
N ASN A 12 5.95 5.26 2.56
CA ASN A 12 6.88 5.73 3.57
C ASN A 12 6.30 6.93 4.31
N SER A 13 6.79 7.14 5.53
CA SER A 13 6.29 8.19 6.39
C SER A 13 7.32 8.48 7.46
N THR A 14 7.37 9.72 7.90
CA THR A 14 8.19 10.08 9.05
C THR A 14 7.42 9.96 10.35
N LYS A 15 6.13 9.62 10.29
CA LYS A 15 5.25 9.59 11.46
C LYS A 15 5.04 8.21 12.03
N SER A 16 4.67 7.24 11.19
CA SER A 16 4.31 5.92 11.69
C SER A 16 4.19 4.93 10.54
N TRP A 17 4.18 3.63 10.89
CA TRP A 17 3.92 2.60 9.89
C TRP A 17 2.49 2.67 9.37
N GLU A 18 1.55 3.02 10.23
CA GLU A 18 0.16 3.16 9.82
C GLU A 18 0.02 4.27 8.77
N ASP A 19 0.68 5.40 9.00
CA ASP A 19 0.66 6.48 8.04
C ASP A 19 1.36 6.07 6.75
N ALA A 20 2.45 5.30 6.85
CA ALA A 20 3.15 4.80 5.67
C ALA A 20 2.22 3.93 4.82
N ALA A 21 1.46 3.03 5.46
CA ALA A 21 0.50 2.20 4.74
C ALA A 21 -0.58 3.05 4.09
N ASN A 22 -1.09 4.06 4.80
CA ASN A 22 -2.09 4.96 4.25
C ASN A 22 -1.58 5.73 3.04
N GLN A 23 -0.31 6.14 3.05
CA GLN A 23 0.26 6.83 1.91
C GLN A 23 0.25 5.94 0.67
N ALA A 24 0.57 4.66 0.84
CA ALA A 24 0.53 3.72 -0.27
C ALA A 24 -0.90 3.57 -0.81
N VAL A 25 -1.87 3.42 0.08
CA VAL A 25 -3.26 3.25 -0.32
C VAL A 25 -3.78 4.51 -1.02
N MET A 26 -3.48 5.67 -0.48
CA MET A 26 -3.94 6.93 -1.06
C MET A 26 -3.34 7.16 -2.43
N THR A 27 -2.08 6.83 -2.61
CA THR A 27 -1.42 6.98 -3.90
C THR A 27 -2.05 6.04 -4.93
N ALA A 28 -2.33 4.80 -4.53
CA ALA A 28 -3.00 3.86 -5.43
C ALA A 28 -4.40 4.33 -5.79
N ALA A 29 -5.13 4.86 -4.79
CA ALA A 29 -6.50 5.31 -5.00
C ALA A 29 -6.58 6.51 -5.96
N ALA A 30 -5.48 7.26 -6.10
CA ALA A 30 -5.47 8.41 -6.98
C ALA A 30 -5.55 8.01 -8.45
N THR A 31 -5.08 6.82 -8.80
CA THR A 31 -5.02 6.39 -10.21
C THR A 31 -5.79 5.11 -10.50
N LEU A 32 -6.13 4.36 -9.48
CA LEU A 32 -6.82 3.08 -9.67
C LEU A 32 -8.23 3.17 -9.12
N ARG A 33 -9.11 2.34 -9.67
CA ARG A 33 -10.48 2.27 -9.22
C ARG A 33 -10.78 0.89 -8.68
N GLY A 34 -11.80 0.81 -7.85
CA GLY A 34 -12.28 -0.47 -7.37
C GLY A 34 -11.36 -1.11 -6.35
N LEU A 35 -10.66 -0.30 -5.56
CA LEU A 35 -9.83 -0.85 -4.49
C LEU A 35 -10.73 -1.55 -3.49
N THR A 36 -10.40 -2.80 -3.17
CA THR A 36 -11.22 -3.62 -2.28
C THR A 36 -10.53 -3.97 -0.98
N GLY A 37 -9.21 -3.94 -0.96
CA GLY A 37 -8.51 -4.29 0.26
C GLY A 37 -7.03 -4.03 0.17
N ALA A 38 -6.39 -4.11 1.31
CA ALA A 38 -4.96 -3.94 1.42
C ALA A 38 -4.44 -4.90 2.47
N ASP A 39 -3.28 -5.47 2.19
CA ASP A 39 -2.63 -6.42 3.08
C ASP A 39 -1.25 -5.85 3.39
N VAL A 40 -1.02 -5.47 4.64
CA VAL A 40 0.28 -4.95 5.06
C VAL A 40 1.18 -6.13 5.35
N VAL A 41 2.13 -6.37 4.46
CA VAL A 41 2.94 -7.58 4.51
C VAL A 41 4.32 -7.35 5.10
N GLY A 42 4.71 -6.10 5.32
CA GLY A 42 6.01 -5.83 5.91
C GLY A 42 6.07 -4.44 6.49
N MET A 43 6.86 -4.31 7.53
CA MET A 43 7.13 -3.03 8.16
C MET A 43 8.62 -2.94 8.37
N THR A 44 9.22 -1.89 7.81
CA THR A 44 10.65 -1.66 7.93
C THR A 44 10.88 -0.23 8.36
N ALA A 45 12.10 0.07 8.72
CA ALA A 45 12.46 1.41 9.15
C ALA A 45 13.85 1.75 8.61
N VAL A 46 14.04 3.01 8.33
CA VAL A 46 15.35 3.53 7.95
C VAL A 46 15.99 4.11 9.19
N ILE A 47 17.23 3.71 9.44
CA ILE A 47 17.97 4.15 10.61
C ILE A 47 19.11 5.05 10.15
N LYS A 48 19.26 6.18 10.83
CA LYS A 48 20.37 7.07 10.60
C LYS A 48 20.86 7.58 11.97
N ASP A 49 22.16 7.47 12.19
CA ASP A 49 22.80 7.92 13.42
C ASP A 49 22.14 7.26 14.65
N GLY A 50 21.81 5.97 14.54
CA GLY A 50 21.22 5.20 15.63
C GLY A 50 19.76 5.50 15.91
N LYS A 51 19.09 6.23 15.03
CA LYS A 51 17.69 6.60 15.23
C LYS A 51 16.86 6.22 14.02
N ILE A 52 15.61 5.86 14.26
CA ILE A 52 14.66 5.63 13.19
C ILE A 52 14.23 7.00 12.65
N ILE A 53 14.45 7.22 11.36
CA ILE A 53 14.10 8.49 10.73
C ILE A 53 12.94 8.35 9.76
N GLU A 54 12.60 7.11 9.37
CA GLU A 54 11.54 6.91 8.41
C GLU A 54 10.96 5.53 8.61
N TYR A 55 9.65 5.44 8.47
CA TYR A 55 8.90 4.19 8.55
C TYR A 55 8.46 3.80 7.14
N ARG A 56 8.57 2.52 6.80
CA ARG A 56 8.13 2.01 5.51
C ARG A 56 7.22 0.82 5.71
N ALA A 57 6.12 0.80 4.96
CA ALA A 57 5.19 -0.30 4.99
C ALA A 57 5.03 -0.85 3.58
N THR A 58 5.21 -2.16 3.44
CA THR A 58 4.97 -2.84 2.17
C THR A 58 3.52 -3.30 2.18
N VAL A 59 2.76 -2.88 1.17
CA VAL A 59 1.32 -3.10 1.14
C VAL A 59 0.96 -3.73 -0.19
N LYS A 60 0.21 -4.82 -0.13
CA LYS A 60 -0.38 -5.42 -1.32
C LYS A 60 -1.79 -4.89 -1.43
N ILE A 61 -2.10 -4.26 -2.53
CA ILE A 61 -3.39 -3.62 -2.75
C ILE A 61 -4.16 -4.40 -3.79
N ALA A 62 -5.38 -4.79 -3.42
CA ALA A 62 -6.26 -5.56 -4.28
C ALA A 62 -7.30 -4.64 -4.90
N PHE A 63 -7.53 -4.81 -6.19
CA PHE A 63 -8.58 -4.04 -6.85
C PHE A 63 -9.24 -4.89 -7.93
N MET A 64 -10.50 -4.58 -8.17
CA MET A 64 -11.29 -5.31 -9.14
C MET A 64 -10.93 -4.86 -10.55
N ILE A 65 -10.66 -5.82 -11.41
CA ILE A 65 -10.40 -5.51 -12.82
C ILE A 65 -11.72 -5.36 -13.53
N GLU A 66 -11.88 -4.24 -14.21
CA GLU A 66 -13.06 -3.98 -14.99
C GLU A 66 -13.05 -4.79 -16.27
N GLY A 67 -14.23 -4.86 -16.87
CA GLY A 67 -14.33 -5.48 -18.17
C GLY A 67 -14.70 -6.95 -18.14
N VAL A 68 -14.76 -7.54 -16.98
CA VAL A 68 -15.18 -8.93 -16.86
C VAL A 68 -16.69 -8.95 -16.76
N LYS A 69 -17.32 -9.40 -17.80
CA LYS A 69 -18.78 -9.52 -17.85
C LYS A 69 -19.17 -10.96 -17.87
N GLU A 70 -20.15 -11.26 -17.10
CA GLU A 70 -20.67 -12.62 -17.01
C GLU A 70 -21.93 -12.79 -17.75
#